data_49cd790b5bb941da31637cc38c341048
#
_entry.id   49cd790b5bb941da31637cc38c341048
#
_cell.length_a   1.000
_cell.length_b   1.000
_cell.length_c   1.000
_cell.angle_alpha   90.00
_cell.angle_beta   90.00
_cell.angle_gamma   90.00
#
_symmetry.space_group_name_H-M   'P 1'
#
loop_
_entity.id
_entity.type
_entity.pdbx_description
1 polymer ?
#
loop_
_entity_poly.entity_id
_entity_poly.type
_entity_poly.pdbx_seq_one_letter_code
_entity_poly.pdbx_strand_id
1 'polypeptide(L)'
;MKYKVVLITGSYPPDTCGVGDYTASLVAALQKCGTNVEVLHNHKWHLSCLNQIIKHLNSLKPDIVHIQYPTVGYGNSLTPHILSLFKNKVITIHEISQAHILRRLSLYFFSMRSEHLIFTNQFELDYAKRWAPWISRRASVIPVGSSIPAGHASKRDIKDIIYFGLIGPKKGLDDFLSLATLIKKENLNLQLRIIGLPNPKWPDYLEYIYKKAGNLPISLEIGLPERDVAQLLSRAQIAYMPFPDGASERRTSLMALLINGVATITTYGKHTPENFKKAVAFAQSPEDALAIIKKLTTDAQERETLSINGKRCAESYSWDNIAQKHIQIYEIFFSKSLR
;
A
#
# COMPACT_ATOMS: atom_id res chain seq x y z
N MET A 1 -23.48 -7.23 12.96
CA MET A 1 -22.61 -6.95 14.13
C MET A 1 -23.28 -6.00 15.10
N LYS A 2 -22.83 -5.99 16.37
CA LYS A 2 -23.49 -5.25 17.46
C LYS A 2 -23.13 -3.76 17.55
N TYR A 3 -22.25 -3.22 16.67
CA TYR A 3 -21.76 -1.84 16.74
C TYR A 3 -21.66 -1.20 15.36
N LYS A 4 -21.73 0.11 15.33
CA LYS A 4 -21.57 0.95 14.13
C LYS A 4 -20.27 1.72 14.18
N VAL A 5 -19.46 1.61 13.09
CA VAL A 5 -18.22 2.33 12.90
C VAL A 5 -18.43 3.48 11.92
N VAL A 6 -17.97 4.67 12.27
CA VAL A 6 -17.89 5.79 11.33
C VAL A 6 -16.42 6.08 11.05
N LEU A 7 -15.98 5.83 9.79
CA LEU A 7 -14.67 6.25 9.32
C LEU A 7 -14.71 7.72 8.90
N ILE A 8 -13.76 8.49 9.39
CA ILE A 8 -13.60 9.91 9.04
C ILE A 8 -12.36 10.07 8.18
N THR A 9 -12.52 10.65 7.00
CA THR A 9 -11.42 10.92 6.06
C THR A 9 -11.59 12.26 5.37
N GLY A 10 -10.49 12.97 5.16
CA GLY A 10 -10.49 14.24 4.44
C GLY A 10 -10.64 14.10 2.94
N SER A 11 -10.23 12.95 2.39
CA SER A 11 -10.34 12.62 0.96
C SER A 11 -10.93 11.23 0.82
N TYR A 12 -11.79 11.04 -0.19
CA TYR A 12 -12.42 9.77 -0.53
C TYR A 12 -12.68 9.76 -2.05
N PRO A 13 -12.70 8.61 -2.74
CA PRO A 13 -12.98 8.60 -4.16
C PRO A 13 -14.24 9.39 -4.54
N PRO A 14 -14.21 10.19 -5.64
CA PRO A 14 -13.20 10.20 -6.71
C PRO A 14 -11.97 11.10 -6.47
N ASP A 15 -11.74 11.63 -5.27
CA ASP A 15 -10.56 12.45 -4.97
C ASP A 15 -9.28 11.64 -5.15
N THR A 16 -8.27 12.20 -5.81
CA THR A 16 -6.95 11.56 -6.00
C THR A 16 -6.14 11.61 -4.70
N CYS A 17 -6.28 10.59 -3.86
CA CYS A 17 -5.57 10.48 -2.59
C CYS A 17 -5.38 9.02 -2.17
N GLY A 18 -4.13 8.57 -2.03
CA GLY A 18 -3.85 7.19 -1.64
C GLY A 18 -4.45 6.77 -0.29
N VAL A 19 -4.64 7.71 0.64
CA VAL A 19 -5.35 7.43 1.91
C VAL A 19 -6.86 7.33 1.70
N GLY A 20 -7.40 8.08 0.74
CA GLY A 20 -8.80 7.96 0.31
C GLY A 20 -9.07 6.57 -0.30
N ASP A 21 -8.20 6.12 -1.21
CA ASP A 21 -8.28 4.81 -1.86
C ASP A 21 -8.13 3.67 -0.83
N TYR A 22 -7.18 3.80 0.11
CA TYR A 22 -7.07 2.90 1.26
C TYR A 22 -8.37 2.83 2.05
N THR A 23 -8.96 4.00 2.37
CA THR A 23 -10.19 4.07 3.16
C THR A 23 -11.35 3.38 2.44
N ALA A 24 -11.48 3.58 1.13
CA ALA A 24 -12.52 2.92 0.33
C ALA A 24 -12.36 1.40 0.32
N SER A 25 -11.13 0.92 0.13
CA SER A 25 -10.82 -0.51 0.17
C SER A 25 -11.07 -1.13 1.55
N LEU A 26 -10.71 -0.42 2.63
CA LEU A 26 -10.99 -0.85 4.00
C LEU A 26 -12.49 -0.93 4.28
N VAL A 27 -13.25 0.07 3.84
CA VAL A 27 -14.72 0.09 4.00
C VAL A 27 -15.34 -1.10 3.29
N ALA A 28 -14.97 -1.35 2.04
CA ALA A 28 -15.48 -2.49 1.27
C ALA A 28 -15.17 -3.83 1.96
N ALA A 29 -13.96 -3.99 2.49
CA ALA A 29 -13.55 -5.20 3.20
C ALA A 29 -14.29 -5.36 4.54
N LEU A 30 -14.47 -4.29 5.31
CA LEU A 30 -15.23 -4.29 6.56
C LEU A 30 -16.71 -4.66 6.32
N GLN A 31 -17.33 -4.09 5.27
CA GLN A 31 -18.70 -4.40 4.88
C GLN A 31 -18.85 -5.86 4.43
N LYS A 32 -17.89 -6.38 3.66
CA LYS A 32 -17.82 -7.79 3.27
C LYS A 32 -17.76 -8.72 4.50
N CYS A 33 -17.07 -8.29 5.57
CA CYS A 33 -17.04 -8.99 6.86
C CYS A 33 -18.30 -8.76 7.72
N GLY A 34 -19.33 -8.08 7.22
CA GLY A 34 -20.58 -7.81 7.91
C GLY A 34 -20.50 -6.70 8.95
N THR A 35 -19.47 -5.85 8.94
CA THR A 35 -19.38 -4.68 9.84
C THR A 35 -20.30 -3.58 9.34
N ASN A 36 -21.10 -2.98 10.24
CA ASN A 36 -21.88 -1.78 9.93
C ASN A 36 -20.92 -0.57 9.93
N VAL A 37 -20.54 -0.12 8.73
CA VAL A 37 -19.57 0.97 8.55
C VAL A 37 -20.09 2.03 7.60
N GLU A 38 -19.97 3.28 8.01
CA GLU A 38 -20.25 4.47 7.20
C GLU A 38 -19.01 5.37 7.11
N VAL A 39 -18.96 6.23 6.08
CA VAL A 39 -17.85 7.15 5.86
C VAL A 39 -18.33 8.57 5.97
N LEU A 40 -17.69 9.33 6.84
CA LEU A 40 -17.88 10.77 6.94
C LEU A 40 -16.77 11.45 6.13
N HIS A 41 -17.13 11.98 4.97
CA HIS A 41 -16.27 12.67 4.02
C HIS A 41 -17.04 13.83 3.34
N ASN A 42 -16.50 14.43 2.29
CA ASN A 42 -17.12 15.52 1.52
C ASN A 42 -17.48 16.78 2.35
N HIS A 43 -16.66 17.09 3.34
CA HIS A 43 -16.80 18.29 4.14
C HIS A 43 -15.68 19.30 3.84
N LYS A 44 -15.99 20.58 3.99
CA LYS A 44 -14.97 21.61 4.12
C LYS A 44 -14.40 21.49 5.55
N TRP A 45 -13.14 21.03 5.65
CA TRP A 45 -12.50 20.72 6.94
C TRP A 45 -12.00 21.97 7.70
N HIS A 46 -12.57 23.17 7.46
CA HIS A 46 -12.25 24.38 8.21
C HIS A 46 -12.93 24.37 9.57
N LEU A 47 -12.32 25.01 10.55
CA LEU A 47 -12.87 25.10 11.91
C LEU A 47 -14.26 25.78 11.95
N SER A 48 -14.52 26.69 11.02
CA SER A 48 -15.86 27.30 10.87
C SER A 48 -16.96 26.29 10.53
N CYS A 49 -16.62 25.17 9.92
CA CYS A 49 -17.56 24.10 9.58
C CYS A 49 -17.67 23.00 10.66
N LEU A 50 -16.90 23.12 11.74
CA LEU A 50 -16.79 22.08 12.77
C LEU A 50 -18.15 21.69 13.37
N ASN A 51 -19.01 22.66 13.70
CA ASN A 51 -20.34 22.39 14.26
C ASN A 51 -21.23 21.59 13.31
N GLN A 52 -21.12 21.83 12.00
CA GLN A 52 -21.85 21.07 10.98
C GLN A 52 -21.33 19.64 10.89
N ILE A 53 -20.01 19.47 10.94
CA ILE A 53 -19.36 18.15 10.92
C ILE A 53 -19.76 17.35 12.17
N ILE A 54 -19.73 17.97 13.36
CA ILE A 54 -20.12 17.33 14.61
C ILE A 54 -21.60 16.94 14.58
N LYS A 55 -22.49 17.83 14.10
CA LYS A 55 -23.93 17.50 13.96
C LYS A 55 -24.13 16.28 13.03
N HIS A 56 -23.43 16.24 11.91
CA HIS A 56 -23.50 15.11 10.99
C HIS A 56 -22.95 13.84 11.67
N LEU A 57 -21.77 13.88 12.29
CA LEU A 57 -21.22 12.73 13.02
C LEU A 57 -22.19 12.20 14.08
N ASN A 58 -22.80 13.09 14.87
CA ASN A 58 -23.76 12.71 15.90
C ASN A 58 -25.06 12.11 15.32
N SER A 59 -25.51 12.57 14.14
CA SER A 59 -26.69 11.99 13.47
C SER A 59 -26.43 10.56 13.00
N LEU A 60 -25.19 10.22 12.71
CA LEU A 60 -24.79 8.85 12.35
C LEU A 60 -24.79 7.89 13.55
N LYS A 61 -24.80 8.41 14.78
CA LYS A 61 -24.79 7.63 16.04
C LYS A 61 -23.69 6.56 16.07
N PRO A 62 -22.40 6.92 15.92
CA PRO A 62 -21.31 5.94 15.92
C PRO A 62 -21.09 5.36 17.31
N ASP A 63 -20.89 4.04 17.40
CA ASP A 63 -20.32 3.40 18.57
C ASP A 63 -18.81 3.57 18.61
N ILE A 64 -18.18 3.61 17.41
CA ILE A 64 -16.75 3.76 17.22
C ILE A 64 -16.49 4.81 16.13
N VAL A 65 -15.61 5.73 16.42
CA VAL A 65 -15.09 6.74 15.46
C VAL A 65 -13.68 6.34 15.05
N HIS A 66 -13.44 6.17 13.74
CA HIS A 66 -12.14 5.82 13.21
C HIS A 66 -11.62 6.89 12.24
N ILE A 67 -10.58 7.63 12.63
CA ILE A 67 -10.02 8.74 11.86
C ILE A 67 -8.83 8.26 11.04
N GLN A 68 -8.82 8.59 9.74
CA GLN A 68 -7.70 8.36 8.83
C GLN A 68 -6.83 9.63 8.75
N TYR A 69 -5.55 9.56 9.11
CA TYR A 69 -4.67 10.73 9.18
C TYR A 69 -3.23 10.41 8.76
N PRO A 70 -2.54 11.36 8.07
CA PRO A 70 -3.08 12.53 7.40
C PRO A 70 -3.74 12.16 6.06
N THR A 71 -4.64 13.02 5.57
CA THR A 71 -5.17 12.98 4.20
C THR A 71 -4.96 14.31 3.50
N VAL A 72 -4.96 14.32 2.17
CA VAL A 72 -4.82 15.55 1.38
C VAL A 72 -5.95 16.52 1.69
N GLY A 73 -7.20 16.03 1.80
CA GLY A 73 -8.39 16.86 1.98
C GLY A 73 -8.45 17.62 3.31
N TYR A 74 -7.73 17.18 4.34
CA TYR A 74 -7.64 17.97 5.58
C TYR A 74 -6.78 19.22 5.43
N GLY A 75 -5.82 19.24 4.49
CA GLY A 75 -4.84 20.33 4.41
C GLY A 75 -4.12 20.54 5.73
N ASN A 76 -4.22 21.76 6.25
CA ASN A 76 -3.65 22.14 7.56
C ASN A 76 -4.72 22.30 8.66
N SER A 77 -5.90 21.71 8.47
CA SER A 77 -7.01 21.83 9.42
C SER A 77 -6.73 21.14 10.76
N LEU A 78 -7.17 21.74 11.84
CA LEU A 78 -7.20 21.15 13.18
C LEU A 78 -8.48 20.35 13.46
N THR A 79 -9.42 20.31 12.54
CA THR A 79 -10.69 19.56 12.70
C THR A 79 -10.49 18.08 13.07
N PRO A 80 -9.57 17.30 12.44
CA PRO A 80 -9.33 15.92 12.86
C PRO A 80 -8.88 15.78 14.31
N HIS A 81 -8.12 16.78 14.82
CA HIS A 81 -7.66 16.80 16.20
C HIS A 81 -8.83 17.00 17.17
N ILE A 82 -9.75 17.90 16.86
CA ILE A 82 -10.94 18.13 17.67
C ILE A 82 -11.87 16.91 17.62
N LEU A 83 -12.07 16.33 16.45
CA LEU A 83 -12.85 15.09 16.29
C LEU A 83 -12.24 13.92 17.07
N SER A 84 -10.92 13.92 17.29
CA SER A 84 -10.27 12.92 18.14
C SER A 84 -10.61 13.07 19.64
N LEU A 85 -11.39 14.04 20.06
CA LEU A 85 -11.90 14.16 21.43
C LEU A 85 -13.17 13.33 21.70
N PHE A 86 -13.81 12.78 20.66
CA PHE A 86 -14.93 11.86 20.83
C PHE A 86 -14.51 10.60 21.60
N LYS A 87 -15.47 9.92 22.25
CA LYS A 87 -15.23 8.64 22.92
C LYS A 87 -15.03 7.50 21.89
N ASN A 88 -14.44 6.40 22.32
CA ASN A 88 -14.27 5.17 21.51
C ASN A 88 -13.64 5.43 20.14
N LYS A 89 -12.47 6.06 20.12
CA LYS A 89 -11.81 6.44 18.88
C LYS A 89 -10.57 5.64 18.59
N VAL A 90 -10.45 5.28 17.33
CA VAL A 90 -9.27 4.68 16.71
C VAL A 90 -8.72 5.68 15.69
N ILE A 91 -7.42 5.78 15.56
CA ILE A 91 -6.79 6.64 14.56
C ILE A 91 -5.77 5.82 13.78
N THR A 92 -5.93 5.74 12.45
CA THR A 92 -4.88 5.21 11.58
C THR A 92 -3.96 6.34 11.15
N ILE A 93 -2.66 6.16 11.43
CA ILE A 93 -1.59 7.06 11.03
C ILE A 93 -0.85 6.45 9.84
N HIS A 94 -1.03 7.06 8.65
CA HIS A 94 -0.48 6.55 7.41
C HIS A 94 0.99 6.88 7.22
N GLU A 95 1.38 8.12 7.58
CA GLU A 95 2.75 8.57 7.44
C GLU A 95 3.01 9.73 8.38
N ILE A 96 4.01 9.60 9.24
CA ILE A 96 4.43 10.64 10.17
C ILE A 96 5.92 10.97 10.03
N SER A 97 6.73 10.00 9.64
CA SER A 97 8.19 10.14 9.55
C SER A 97 8.64 11.18 8.51
N GLN A 98 7.93 11.26 7.37
CA GLN A 98 8.19 12.22 6.30
C GLN A 98 7.31 13.46 6.38
N ALA A 99 6.41 13.53 7.36
CA ALA A 99 5.52 14.66 7.52
C ALA A 99 6.27 15.91 8.00
N HIS A 100 5.72 17.09 7.64
CA HIS A 100 6.20 18.37 8.18
C HIS A 100 6.13 18.37 9.72
N ILE A 101 7.05 19.08 10.37
CA ILE A 101 7.20 19.10 11.85
C ILE A 101 5.88 19.38 12.58
N LEU A 102 5.03 20.27 12.07
CA LEU A 102 3.73 20.56 12.65
C LEU A 102 2.79 19.33 12.64
N ARG A 103 2.85 18.52 11.60
CA ARG A 103 2.08 17.27 11.54
C ARG A 103 2.62 16.21 12.49
N ARG A 104 3.94 16.22 12.77
CA ARG A 104 4.53 15.33 13.79
C ARG A 104 4.04 15.68 15.18
N LEU A 105 3.78 16.95 15.47
CA LEU A 105 3.18 17.39 16.74
C LEU A 105 1.76 16.82 16.93
N SER A 106 1.03 16.54 15.84
CA SER A 106 -0.26 15.86 15.91
C SER A 106 -0.19 14.50 16.61
N LEU A 107 0.97 13.80 16.52
CA LEU A 107 1.17 12.54 17.21
C LEU A 107 1.01 12.67 18.73
N TYR A 108 1.56 13.73 19.34
CA TYR A 108 1.40 13.99 20.78
C TYR A 108 -0.08 14.14 21.15
N PHE A 109 -0.80 14.93 20.36
CA PHE A 109 -2.21 15.17 20.60
C PHE A 109 -3.03 13.89 20.49
N PHE A 110 -2.86 13.15 19.40
CA PHE A 110 -3.56 11.88 19.18
C PHE A 110 -3.15 10.82 20.20
N SER A 111 -1.88 10.75 20.57
CA SER A 111 -1.38 9.77 21.55
C SER A 111 -1.92 9.97 22.95
N MET A 112 -2.27 11.20 23.33
CA MET A 112 -2.89 11.48 24.64
C MET A 112 -4.39 11.18 24.68
N ARG A 113 -5.06 11.28 23.55
CA ARG A 113 -6.52 11.26 23.47
C ARG A 113 -7.14 10.05 22.78
N SER A 114 -6.39 9.33 21.93
CA SER A 114 -6.93 8.13 21.24
C SER A 114 -6.95 6.92 22.16
N GLU A 115 -7.93 6.07 21.98
CA GLU A 115 -7.99 4.74 22.61
C GLU A 115 -6.98 3.79 21.98
N HIS A 116 -6.82 3.87 20.65
CA HIS A 116 -5.87 3.07 19.89
C HIS A 116 -5.32 3.80 18.66
N LEU A 117 -4.03 3.59 18.40
CA LEU A 117 -3.34 4.07 17.22
C LEU A 117 -2.98 2.90 16.31
N ILE A 118 -3.31 3.00 15.04
CA ILE A 118 -2.92 2.03 14.01
C ILE A 118 -1.86 2.69 13.14
N PHE A 119 -0.74 2.01 12.94
CA PHE A 119 0.31 2.42 12.00
C PHE A 119 0.34 1.47 10.82
N THR A 120 0.61 2.00 9.63
CA THR A 120 0.58 1.22 8.40
C THR A 120 1.81 0.34 8.17
N ASN A 121 2.86 0.53 8.96
CA ASN A 121 4.07 -0.31 8.94
C ASN A 121 4.86 -0.15 10.24
N GLN A 122 5.77 -1.11 10.49
CA GLN A 122 6.59 -1.15 11.69
C GLN A 122 7.52 0.06 11.82
N PHE A 123 8.06 0.56 10.72
CA PHE A 123 8.94 1.72 10.74
C PHE A 123 8.24 2.99 11.27
N GLU A 124 7.01 3.25 10.84
CA GLU A 124 6.21 4.40 11.33
C GLU A 124 5.89 4.25 12.83
N LEU A 125 5.56 3.02 13.28
CA LEU A 125 5.35 2.76 14.71
C LEU A 125 6.63 2.99 15.52
N ASP A 126 7.77 2.49 15.07
CA ASP A 126 9.04 2.64 15.78
C ASP A 126 9.50 4.11 15.76
N TYR A 127 9.27 4.81 14.67
CA TYR A 127 9.48 6.26 14.61
C TYR A 127 8.61 6.99 15.63
N ALA A 128 7.32 6.68 15.69
CA ALA A 128 6.38 7.30 16.62
C ALA A 128 6.73 7.01 18.09
N LYS A 129 7.18 5.80 18.43
CA LYS A 129 7.62 5.44 19.78
C LYS A 129 8.82 6.25 20.28
N ARG A 130 9.70 6.73 19.39
CA ARG A 130 10.81 7.62 19.78
C ARG A 130 10.32 8.96 20.32
N TRP A 131 9.18 9.44 19.83
CA TRP A 131 8.57 10.72 20.23
C TRP A 131 7.55 10.54 21.34
N ALA A 132 6.83 9.42 21.37
CA ALA A 132 5.75 9.12 22.29
C ALA A 132 5.84 7.67 22.81
N PRO A 133 6.81 7.33 23.71
CA PRO A 133 7.03 5.94 24.16
C PRO A 133 5.80 5.29 24.80
N TRP A 134 4.93 6.08 25.41
CA TRP A 134 3.70 5.64 26.10
C TRP A 134 2.64 5.03 25.19
N ILE A 135 2.76 5.18 23.86
CA ILE A 135 1.81 4.59 22.91
C ILE A 135 1.93 3.07 22.81
N SER A 136 3.04 2.48 23.27
CA SER A 136 3.39 1.07 23.05
C SER A 136 2.28 0.07 23.41
N ARG A 137 1.44 0.39 24.39
CA ARG A 137 0.31 -0.46 24.81
C ARG A 137 -0.99 -0.19 24.06
N ARG A 138 -1.03 0.88 23.27
CA ARG A 138 -2.22 1.35 22.55
C ARG A 138 -1.95 1.57 21.08
N ALA A 139 -0.95 0.89 20.55
CA ALA A 139 -0.58 0.99 19.15
C ALA A 139 -0.36 -0.39 18.56
N SER A 140 -0.76 -0.55 17.31
CA SER A 140 -0.51 -1.76 16.53
C SER A 140 -0.16 -1.40 15.09
N VAL A 141 0.39 -2.39 14.37
CA VAL A 141 0.66 -2.28 12.94
C VAL A 141 -0.41 -3.08 12.19
N ILE A 142 -1.11 -2.38 11.29
CA ILE A 142 -1.96 -3.00 10.27
C ILE A 142 -1.47 -2.49 8.92
N PRO A 143 -0.93 -3.35 8.07
CA PRO A 143 -0.32 -2.93 6.82
C PRO A 143 -1.34 -2.43 5.80
N VAL A 144 -0.86 -1.81 4.73
CA VAL A 144 -1.67 -1.39 3.58
C VAL A 144 -1.78 -2.55 2.60
N GLY A 145 -2.99 -2.86 2.18
CA GLY A 145 -3.26 -3.84 1.13
C GLY A 145 -3.02 -3.29 -0.27
N SER A 146 -2.90 -4.17 -1.25
CA SER A 146 -2.92 -3.77 -2.66
C SER A 146 -4.35 -3.50 -3.14
N SER A 147 -4.54 -2.46 -3.98
CA SER A 147 -5.80 -2.24 -4.70
C SER A 147 -5.99 -3.24 -5.84
N ILE A 148 -4.89 -3.79 -6.37
CA ILE A 148 -4.95 -4.78 -7.45
C ILE A 148 -5.30 -6.15 -6.85
N PRO A 149 -6.43 -6.76 -7.25
CA PRO A 149 -6.83 -8.07 -6.75
C PRO A 149 -5.98 -9.20 -7.34
N ALA A 150 -6.15 -10.41 -6.82
CA ALA A 150 -5.64 -11.60 -7.47
C ALA A 150 -6.38 -11.83 -8.79
N GLY A 151 -5.64 -11.94 -9.89
CA GLY A 151 -6.17 -12.33 -11.19
C GLY A 151 -6.19 -13.86 -11.37
N HIS A 152 -6.85 -14.31 -12.40
CA HIS A 152 -6.95 -15.72 -12.76
C HIS A 152 -6.48 -15.93 -14.20
N ALA A 153 -5.29 -16.46 -14.39
CA ALA A 153 -4.78 -16.85 -15.71
C ALA A 153 -4.67 -18.36 -15.83
N SER A 154 -5.20 -18.91 -16.92
CA SER A 154 -5.07 -20.32 -17.28
C SER A 154 -3.68 -20.66 -17.80
N LYS A 155 -2.99 -19.69 -18.37
CA LYS A 155 -1.62 -19.86 -18.92
C LYS A 155 -0.74 -18.70 -18.48
N ARG A 156 0.47 -19.02 -18.02
CA ARG A 156 1.49 -18.05 -17.62
C ARG A 156 2.65 -18.02 -18.59
N ASP A 157 3.22 -16.86 -18.84
CA ASP A 157 4.37 -16.67 -19.72
C ASP A 157 5.65 -16.50 -18.91
N ILE A 158 6.61 -17.38 -19.14
CA ILE A 158 7.92 -17.38 -18.49
C ILE A 158 8.89 -16.38 -19.13
N LYS A 159 8.63 -15.98 -20.37
CA LYS A 159 9.50 -15.08 -21.12
C LYS A 159 9.19 -13.61 -20.87
N ASP A 160 8.04 -13.31 -20.26
CA ASP A 160 7.57 -11.95 -19.99
C ASP A 160 7.99 -11.52 -18.56
N ILE A 161 9.01 -10.67 -18.47
CA ILE A 161 9.52 -10.12 -17.21
C ILE A 161 8.84 -8.78 -16.96
N ILE A 162 8.11 -8.67 -15.87
CA ILE A 162 7.30 -7.47 -15.63
C ILE A 162 7.89 -6.54 -14.59
N TYR A 163 7.67 -5.25 -14.80
CA TYR A 163 7.70 -4.18 -13.81
C TYR A 163 6.26 -3.69 -13.60
N PHE A 164 5.86 -3.48 -12.35
CA PHE A 164 4.54 -2.91 -12.03
C PHE A 164 4.65 -1.78 -11.03
N GLY A 165 4.15 -0.59 -11.39
CA GLY A 165 4.09 0.54 -10.47
C GLY A 165 3.95 1.90 -11.13
N LEU A 166 4.03 2.95 -10.30
CA LEU A 166 3.96 4.32 -10.76
C LEU A 166 5.20 4.67 -11.60
N ILE A 167 4.98 5.23 -12.79
CA ILE A 167 6.03 5.62 -13.72
C ILE A 167 6.52 7.01 -13.35
N GLY A 168 7.73 7.08 -12.78
CA GLY A 168 8.32 8.33 -12.31
C GLY A 168 9.75 8.12 -11.81
N PRO A 169 10.50 9.20 -11.59
CA PRO A 169 11.88 9.12 -11.11
C PRO A 169 11.95 8.45 -9.74
N LYS A 170 13.09 7.80 -9.46
CA LYS A 170 13.33 7.08 -8.20
C LYS A 170 12.34 5.92 -7.93
N LYS A 171 11.83 5.30 -8.99
CA LYS A 171 10.96 4.11 -8.90
C LYS A 171 11.64 2.83 -9.39
N GLY A 172 12.94 2.91 -9.75
CA GLY A 172 13.73 1.77 -10.20
C GLY A 172 13.65 1.49 -11.71
N LEU A 173 12.95 2.33 -12.47
CA LEU A 173 12.81 2.14 -13.92
C LEU A 173 14.13 2.22 -14.67
N ASP A 174 15.12 3.00 -14.19
CA ASP A 174 16.43 3.08 -14.82
C ASP A 174 17.18 1.74 -14.76
N ASP A 175 17.10 1.02 -13.63
CA ASP A 175 17.67 -0.33 -13.48
C ASP A 175 16.90 -1.36 -14.32
N PHE A 176 15.57 -1.20 -14.46
CA PHE A 176 14.78 -2.04 -15.34
C PHE A 176 15.13 -1.84 -16.83
N LEU A 177 15.39 -0.61 -17.26
CA LEU A 177 15.89 -0.29 -18.60
C LEU A 177 17.33 -0.83 -18.81
N SER A 178 18.17 -0.78 -17.79
CA SER A 178 19.50 -1.36 -17.82
C SER A 178 19.45 -2.88 -18.00
N LEU A 179 18.54 -3.56 -17.29
CA LEU A 179 18.27 -5.00 -17.49
C LEU A 179 17.87 -5.28 -18.95
N ALA A 180 16.98 -4.48 -19.54
CA ALA A 180 16.57 -4.64 -20.92
C ALA A 180 17.74 -4.51 -21.90
N THR A 181 18.67 -3.59 -21.60
CA THR A 181 19.89 -3.42 -22.40
C THR A 181 20.78 -4.65 -22.33
N LEU A 182 20.93 -5.26 -21.15
CA LEU A 182 21.68 -6.51 -20.97
C LEU A 182 21.05 -7.66 -21.73
N ILE A 183 19.71 -7.83 -21.62
CA ILE A 183 18.95 -8.85 -22.34
C ILE A 183 19.15 -8.73 -23.85
N LYS A 184 19.09 -7.51 -24.39
CA LYS A 184 19.34 -7.25 -25.80
C LYS A 184 20.78 -7.57 -26.19
N LYS A 185 21.77 -7.12 -25.40
CA LYS A 185 23.20 -7.36 -25.64
C LYS A 185 23.56 -8.84 -25.68
N GLU A 186 22.93 -9.64 -24.81
CA GLU A 186 23.14 -11.10 -24.76
C GLU A 186 22.23 -11.89 -25.72
N ASN A 187 21.41 -11.18 -26.50
CA ASN A 187 20.47 -11.79 -27.47
C ASN A 187 19.54 -12.84 -26.84
N LEU A 188 19.05 -12.58 -25.62
CA LEU A 188 18.18 -13.49 -24.90
C LEU A 188 16.73 -13.38 -25.42
N ASN A 189 16.04 -14.51 -25.55
CA ASN A 189 14.63 -14.56 -25.93
C ASN A 189 13.72 -14.26 -24.73
N LEU A 190 13.84 -13.04 -24.19
CA LEU A 190 13.04 -12.51 -23.09
C LEU A 190 12.40 -11.18 -23.51
N GLN A 191 11.17 -10.95 -23.09
CA GLN A 191 10.44 -9.69 -23.26
C GLN A 191 10.28 -9.01 -21.89
N LEU A 192 10.36 -7.70 -21.87
CA LEU A 192 10.10 -6.91 -20.67
C LEU A 192 8.80 -6.15 -20.85
N ARG A 193 8.08 -5.96 -19.75
CA ARG A 193 6.81 -5.23 -19.76
C ARG A 193 6.75 -4.27 -18.59
N ILE A 194 6.51 -3.00 -18.87
CA ILE A 194 6.25 -1.97 -17.88
C ILE A 194 4.73 -1.76 -17.80
N ILE A 195 4.15 -2.02 -16.64
CA ILE A 195 2.72 -1.83 -16.36
C ILE A 195 2.58 -0.72 -15.32
N GLY A 196 1.80 0.32 -15.59
CA GLY A 196 1.62 1.36 -14.59
C GLY A 196 0.89 2.61 -15.03
N LEU A 197 0.88 3.59 -14.12
CA LEU A 197 0.32 4.92 -14.34
C LEU A 197 1.44 5.96 -14.35
N PRO A 198 1.35 7.00 -15.20
CA PRO A 198 2.26 8.13 -15.14
C PRO A 198 2.14 8.84 -13.77
N ASN A 199 3.26 9.27 -13.23
CA ASN A 199 3.25 10.11 -12.04
C ASN A 199 2.84 11.55 -12.41
N PRO A 200 1.70 12.08 -11.92
CA PRO A 200 1.26 13.43 -12.27
C PRO A 200 2.26 14.55 -11.93
N LYS A 201 3.17 14.30 -10.97
CA LYS A 201 4.22 15.25 -10.59
C LYS A 201 5.37 15.32 -11.62
N TRP A 202 5.46 14.36 -12.52
CA TRP A 202 6.54 14.21 -13.49
C TRP A 202 5.95 13.79 -14.86
N PRO A 203 5.15 14.64 -15.51
CA PRO A 203 4.45 14.28 -16.75
C PRO A 203 5.41 13.88 -17.87
N ASP A 204 6.55 14.56 -17.99
CA ASP A 204 7.54 14.33 -19.05
C ASP A 204 8.34 13.02 -18.87
N TYR A 205 8.27 12.41 -17.69
CA TYR A 205 9.04 11.18 -17.41
C TYR A 205 8.54 9.98 -18.21
N LEU A 206 7.26 9.94 -18.55
CA LEU A 206 6.72 8.89 -19.42
C LEU A 206 7.32 8.97 -20.84
N GLU A 207 7.46 10.18 -21.39
CA GLU A 207 8.11 10.39 -22.70
C GLU A 207 9.58 9.96 -22.67
N TYR A 208 10.30 10.28 -21.58
CA TYR A 208 11.66 9.78 -21.36
C TYR A 208 11.70 8.25 -21.40
N ILE A 209 10.77 7.55 -20.76
CA ILE A 209 10.69 6.08 -20.78
C ILE A 209 10.42 5.57 -22.18
N TYR A 210 9.46 6.14 -22.93
CA TYR A 210 9.20 5.76 -24.33
C TYR A 210 10.46 5.89 -25.20
N LYS A 211 11.17 7.00 -25.08
CA LYS A 211 12.41 7.25 -25.84
C LYS A 211 13.51 6.22 -25.51
N LYS A 212 13.67 5.88 -24.24
CA LYS A 212 14.67 4.89 -23.80
C LYS A 212 14.29 3.46 -24.17
N ALA A 213 12.99 3.14 -24.14
CA ALA A 213 12.46 1.82 -24.49
C ALA A 213 12.52 1.53 -26.00
N GLY A 214 12.53 2.55 -26.87
CA GLY A 214 12.26 2.44 -28.31
C GLY A 214 13.02 1.36 -29.09
N ASN A 215 14.25 1.01 -28.70
CA ASN A 215 15.05 -0.04 -29.32
C ASN A 215 15.29 -1.27 -28.42
N LEU A 216 14.63 -1.33 -27.29
CA LEU A 216 14.76 -2.42 -26.29
C LEU A 216 13.58 -3.38 -26.40
N PRO A 217 13.70 -4.62 -25.95
CA PRO A 217 12.59 -5.58 -25.94
C PRO A 217 11.59 -5.28 -24.81
N ILE A 218 11.02 -4.07 -24.83
CA ILE A 218 10.10 -3.57 -23.80
C ILE A 218 8.75 -3.22 -24.42
N SER A 219 7.67 -3.69 -23.81
CA SER A 219 6.30 -3.20 -24.04
C SER A 219 5.84 -2.33 -22.86
N LEU A 220 4.99 -1.34 -23.14
CA LEU A 220 4.43 -0.43 -22.15
C LEU A 220 2.90 -0.57 -22.12
N GLU A 221 2.37 -0.85 -20.95
CA GLU A 221 0.94 -1.00 -20.67
C GLU A 221 0.52 0.11 -19.69
N ILE A 222 0.07 1.23 -20.23
CA ILE A 222 -0.13 2.46 -19.49
C ILE A 222 -1.60 2.74 -19.28
N GLY A 223 -2.00 3.08 -18.04
CA GLY A 223 -3.35 3.54 -17.75
C GLY A 223 -4.42 2.46 -17.79
N LEU A 224 -4.06 1.19 -17.64
CA LEU A 224 -5.01 0.10 -17.66
C LEU A 224 -5.90 0.09 -16.42
N PRO A 225 -7.18 -0.33 -16.55
CA PRO A 225 -8.05 -0.62 -15.43
C PRO A 225 -7.46 -1.70 -14.49
N GLU A 226 -7.76 -1.63 -13.20
CA GLU A 226 -7.23 -2.56 -12.18
C GLU A 226 -7.47 -4.04 -12.52
N ARG A 227 -8.63 -4.35 -13.13
CA ARG A 227 -8.97 -5.72 -13.58
C ARG A 227 -8.01 -6.22 -14.66
N ASP A 228 -7.67 -5.38 -15.63
CA ASP A 228 -6.78 -5.74 -16.73
C ASP A 228 -5.35 -5.85 -16.22
N VAL A 229 -4.93 -4.96 -15.32
CA VAL A 229 -3.67 -5.07 -14.59
C VAL A 229 -3.60 -6.42 -13.86
N ALA A 230 -4.62 -6.77 -13.06
CA ALA A 230 -4.66 -8.05 -12.33
C ALA A 230 -4.51 -9.25 -13.27
N GLN A 231 -5.13 -9.20 -14.46
CA GLN A 231 -5.01 -10.23 -15.46
C GLN A 231 -3.60 -10.34 -16.05
N LEU A 232 -2.96 -9.21 -16.35
CA LEU A 232 -1.57 -9.19 -16.81
C LEU A 232 -0.62 -9.73 -15.73
N LEU A 233 -0.76 -9.28 -14.47
CA LEU A 233 0.06 -9.77 -13.36
C LEU A 233 -0.11 -11.29 -13.18
N SER A 234 -1.32 -11.82 -13.27
CA SER A 234 -1.57 -13.25 -13.11
C SER A 234 -0.96 -14.11 -14.22
N ARG A 235 -0.72 -13.55 -15.42
CA ARG A 235 -0.07 -14.22 -16.55
C ARG A 235 1.45 -14.27 -16.40
N ALA A 236 2.04 -13.29 -15.74
CA ALA A 236 3.49 -13.24 -15.56
C ALA A 236 3.98 -14.31 -14.58
N GLN A 237 5.17 -14.81 -14.80
CA GLN A 237 5.84 -15.72 -13.87
C GLN A 237 6.97 -15.06 -13.11
N ILE A 238 7.63 -14.05 -13.71
CA ILE A 238 8.78 -13.35 -13.12
C ILE A 238 8.55 -11.84 -13.18
N ALA A 239 8.93 -11.16 -12.10
CA ALA A 239 8.96 -9.71 -12.04
C ALA A 239 10.31 -9.20 -11.53
N TYR A 240 10.72 -8.02 -12.00
CA TYR A 240 11.86 -7.30 -11.45
C TYR A 240 11.43 -5.92 -10.97
N MET A 241 11.58 -5.68 -9.67
CA MET A 241 11.15 -4.48 -8.96
C MET A 241 12.33 -3.84 -8.21
N PRO A 242 13.23 -3.11 -8.90
CA PRO A 242 14.44 -2.53 -8.31
C PRO A 242 14.14 -1.25 -7.53
N PHE A 243 13.56 -1.35 -6.35
CA PHE A 243 13.30 -0.19 -5.51
C PHE A 243 14.63 0.41 -5.00
N PRO A 244 14.92 1.71 -5.22
CA PRO A 244 16.19 2.33 -4.83
C PRO A 244 16.46 2.29 -3.31
N ASP A 245 15.42 2.28 -2.49
CA ASP A 245 15.48 2.20 -1.01
C ASP A 245 15.16 0.79 -0.47
N GLY A 246 15.01 -0.18 -1.37
CA GLY A 246 14.68 -1.57 -1.07
C GLY A 246 13.19 -1.86 -0.95
N ALA A 247 12.88 -3.16 -0.94
CA ALA A 247 11.53 -3.66 -0.70
C ALA A 247 11.07 -3.32 0.72
N SER A 248 9.80 -2.90 0.84
CA SER A 248 9.21 -2.57 2.14
C SER A 248 7.70 -2.78 2.13
N GLU A 249 7.08 -2.80 3.30
CA GLU A 249 5.62 -2.94 3.48
C GLU A 249 4.81 -1.79 2.84
N ARG A 250 5.46 -0.69 2.46
CA ARG A 250 4.83 0.43 1.74
C ARG A 250 4.66 0.18 0.24
N ARG A 251 5.25 -0.89 -0.30
CA ARG A 251 5.26 -1.19 -1.73
C ARG A 251 4.03 -2.01 -2.12
N THR A 252 2.88 -1.33 -2.27
CA THR A 252 1.61 -1.98 -2.68
C THR A 252 1.73 -2.67 -4.03
N SER A 253 2.58 -2.17 -4.95
CA SER A 253 2.90 -2.83 -6.21
C SER A 253 3.62 -4.17 -6.02
N LEU A 254 4.50 -4.29 -5.02
CA LEU A 254 5.11 -5.56 -4.65
C LEU A 254 4.04 -6.54 -4.15
N MET A 255 3.14 -6.09 -3.27
CA MET A 255 2.04 -6.93 -2.78
C MET A 255 1.13 -7.43 -3.91
N ALA A 256 0.86 -6.57 -4.91
CA ALA A 256 0.09 -6.96 -6.09
C ALA A 256 0.76 -8.11 -6.87
N LEU A 257 2.08 -8.07 -7.03
CA LEU A 257 2.83 -9.15 -7.68
C LEU A 257 2.78 -10.45 -6.86
N LEU A 258 3.04 -10.35 -5.56
CA LEU A 258 3.09 -11.51 -4.68
C LEU A 258 1.72 -12.21 -4.58
N ILE A 259 0.61 -11.46 -4.45
CA ILE A 259 -0.73 -12.05 -4.39
C ILE A 259 -1.10 -12.75 -5.70
N ASN A 260 -0.56 -12.27 -6.84
CA ASN A 260 -0.72 -12.91 -8.14
C ASN A 260 0.26 -14.07 -8.36
N GLY A 261 1.10 -14.39 -7.39
CA GLY A 261 2.05 -15.51 -7.44
C GLY A 261 3.17 -15.31 -8.47
N VAL A 262 3.59 -14.07 -8.65
CA VAL A 262 4.73 -13.75 -9.51
C VAL A 262 6.01 -13.92 -8.71
N ALA A 263 6.93 -14.76 -9.18
CA ALA A 263 8.27 -14.89 -8.60
C ALA A 263 8.99 -13.53 -8.77
N THR A 264 9.14 -12.79 -7.68
CA THR A 264 9.55 -11.39 -7.74
C THR A 264 11.00 -11.23 -7.29
N ILE A 265 11.79 -10.57 -8.13
CA ILE A 265 13.15 -10.11 -7.86
C ILE A 265 13.07 -8.64 -7.47
N THR A 266 13.75 -8.26 -6.39
CA THR A 266 13.73 -6.90 -5.89
C THR A 266 15.05 -6.53 -5.23
N THR A 267 15.17 -5.31 -4.69
CA THR A 267 16.35 -4.86 -3.96
C THR A 267 16.16 -5.02 -2.45
N TYR A 268 17.24 -5.34 -1.76
CA TYR A 268 17.27 -5.32 -0.29
C TYR A 268 17.60 -3.92 0.21
N GLY A 269 16.93 -3.47 1.26
CA GLY A 269 17.19 -2.17 1.87
C GLY A 269 16.99 -2.17 3.38
N LYS A 270 17.29 -1.05 4.01
CA LYS A 270 17.24 -0.87 5.48
C LYS A 270 15.87 -1.23 6.10
N HIS A 271 14.80 -1.06 5.35
CA HIS A 271 13.42 -1.26 5.82
C HIS A 271 12.76 -2.50 5.23
N THR A 272 13.58 -3.42 4.68
CA THR A 272 13.09 -4.70 4.16
C THR A 272 12.72 -5.62 5.31
N PRO A 273 11.45 -6.04 5.44
CA PRO A 273 11.01 -6.92 6.51
C PRO A 273 11.62 -8.31 6.41
N GLU A 274 11.81 -8.96 7.55
CA GLU A 274 12.41 -10.29 7.64
C GLU A 274 11.61 -11.35 6.87
N ASN A 275 10.28 -11.27 6.90
CA ASN A 275 9.39 -12.19 6.19
C ASN A 275 9.53 -12.12 4.65
N PHE A 276 10.11 -11.04 4.10
CA PHE A 276 10.36 -10.92 2.66
C PHE A 276 11.54 -11.77 2.20
N LYS A 277 12.47 -12.13 3.09
CA LYS A 277 13.67 -12.92 2.74
C LYS A 277 13.37 -14.27 2.07
N LYS A 278 12.22 -14.84 2.36
CA LYS A 278 11.76 -16.09 1.73
C LYS A 278 10.73 -15.87 0.61
N ALA A 279 10.17 -14.68 0.55
CA ALA A 279 9.05 -14.34 -0.35
C ALA A 279 9.51 -13.76 -1.69
N VAL A 280 10.73 -13.21 -1.74
CA VAL A 280 11.31 -12.57 -2.92
C VAL A 280 12.78 -12.97 -3.08
N ALA A 281 13.31 -12.86 -4.30
CA ALA A 281 14.74 -12.91 -4.55
C ALA A 281 15.33 -11.50 -4.52
N PHE A 282 16.58 -11.36 -4.04
CA PHE A 282 17.24 -10.06 -3.94
C PHE A 282 18.36 -9.94 -4.97
N ALA A 283 18.36 -8.84 -5.70
CA ALA A 283 19.39 -8.40 -6.61
C ALA A 283 19.86 -7.00 -6.23
N GLN A 284 21.15 -6.74 -6.29
CA GLN A 284 21.73 -5.42 -5.99
C GLN A 284 22.04 -4.61 -7.25
N SER A 285 22.04 -5.27 -8.41
CA SER A 285 22.29 -4.67 -9.71
C SER A 285 21.41 -5.32 -10.79
N PRO A 286 21.29 -4.69 -11.98
CA PRO A 286 20.66 -5.31 -13.16
C PRO A 286 21.34 -6.61 -13.60
N GLU A 287 22.65 -6.74 -13.42
CA GLU A 287 23.45 -7.94 -13.71
C GLU A 287 23.07 -9.10 -12.79
N ASP A 288 22.95 -8.82 -11.46
CA ASP A 288 22.48 -9.80 -10.48
C ASP A 288 21.05 -10.24 -10.82
N ALA A 289 20.18 -9.29 -11.17
CA ALA A 289 18.81 -9.58 -11.56
C ALA A 289 18.76 -10.48 -12.79
N LEU A 290 19.61 -10.22 -13.80
CA LEU A 290 19.69 -11.05 -15.00
C LEU A 290 20.14 -12.48 -14.67
N ALA A 291 21.12 -12.65 -13.80
CA ALA A 291 21.57 -13.98 -13.36
C ALA A 291 20.44 -14.75 -12.67
N ILE A 292 19.68 -14.09 -11.77
CA ILE A 292 18.53 -14.70 -11.10
C ILE A 292 17.41 -15.03 -12.11
N ILE A 293 17.11 -14.12 -13.06
CA ILE A 293 16.12 -14.38 -14.12
C ILE A 293 16.48 -15.61 -14.93
N LYS A 294 17.73 -15.73 -15.39
CA LYS A 294 18.22 -16.91 -16.12
C LYS A 294 17.99 -18.20 -15.32
N LYS A 295 18.29 -18.17 -14.02
CA LYS A 295 18.04 -19.31 -13.13
C LYS A 295 16.55 -19.61 -13.01
N LEU A 296 15.72 -18.61 -12.72
CA LEU A 296 14.26 -18.80 -12.57
C LEU A 296 13.57 -19.20 -13.88
N THR A 297 14.12 -18.90 -15.06
CA THR A 297 13.56 -19.36 -16.33
C THR A 297 13.79 -20.85 -16.57
N THR A 298 14.87 -21.40 -16.05
CA THR A 298 15.24 -22.84 -16.22
C THR A 298 14.82 -23.70 -15.04
N ASP A 299 14.86 -23.18 -13.80
CA ASP A 299 14.49 -23.89 -12.58
C ASP A 299 13.03 -23.61 -12.21
N ALA A 300 12.14 -24.53 -12.65
CA ALA A 300 10.71 -24.44 -12.34
C ALA A 300 10.41 -24.61 -10.84
N GLN A 301 11.18 -25.44 -10.12
CA GLN A 301 10.97 -25.72 -8.71
C GLN A 301 11.29 -24.51 -7.84
N GLU A 302 12.43 -23.85 -8.11
CA GLU A 302 12.80 -22.63 -7.39
C GLU A 302 11.80 -21.50 -7.65
N ARG A 303 11.39 -21.31 -8.91
CA ARG A 303 10.37 -20.32 -9.28
C ARG A 303 9.05 -20.57 -8.59
N GLU A 304 8.56 -21.81 -8.54
CA GLU A 304 7.30 -22.16 -7.87
C GLU A 304 7.42 -21.97 -6.36
N THR A 305 8.54 -22.34 -5.75
CA THR A 305 8.81 -22.12 -4.33
C THR A 305 8.73 -20.64 -3.99
N LEU A 306 9.34 -19.78 -4.81
CA LEU A 306 9.31 -18.33 -4.62
C LEU A 306 7.89 -17.78 -4.78
N SER A 307 7.13 -18.25 -5.77
CA SER A 307 5.73 -17.91 -6.00
C SER A 307 4.84 -18.25 -4.80
N ILE A 308 4.96 -19.47 -4.27
CA ILE A 308 4.17 -19.94 -3.11
C ILE A 308 4.51 -19.13 -1.86
N ASN A 309 5.79 -18.92 -1.59
CA ASN A 309 6.24 -18.13 -0.46
C ASN A 309 5.80 -16.66 -0.56
N GLY A 310 5.84 -16.09 -1.78
CA GLY A 310 5.33 -14.76 -2.08
C GLY A 310 3.84 -14.65 -1.77
N LYS A 311 3.01 -15.57 -2.26
CA LYS A 311 1.57 -15.61 -1.96
C LYS A 311 1.31 -15.69 -0.45
N ARG A 312 1.98 -16.60 0.25
CA ARG A 312 1.83 -16.75 1.71
C ARG A 312 2.21 -15.46 2.46
N CYS A 313 3.26 -14.78 2.02
CA CYS A 313 3.65 -13.49 2.55
C CYS A 313 2.55 -12.45 2.30
N ALA A 314 2.01 -12.40 1.08
CA ALA A 314 0.98 -11.43 0.69
C ALA A 314 -0.38 -11.64 1.39
N GLU A 315 -0.69 -12.83 1.91
CA GLU A 315 -1.92 -13.09 2.67
C GLU A 315 -2.09 -12.15 3.86
N SER A 316 -1.00 -11.83 4.56
CA SER A 316 -1.03 -10.92 5.70
C SER A 316 -1.38 -9.47 5.32
N TYR A 317 -1.26 -9.13 4.03
CA TYR A 317 -1.56 -7.84 3.43
C TYR A 317 -2.89 -7.87 2.63
N SER A 318 -3.65 -8.96 2.68
CA SER A 318 -4.98 -9.04 2.06
C SER A 318 -5.98 -8.15 2.77
N TRP A 319 -6.91 -7.57 2.04
CA TRP A 319 -7.96 -6.71 2.61
C TRP A 319 -8.85 -7.45 3.61
N ASP A 320 -9.08 -8.75 3.41
CA ASP A 320 -9.84 -9.56 4.36
C ASP A 320 -9.10 -9.67 5.71
N ASN A 321 -7.78 -9.94 5.71
CA ASN A 321 -6.97 -9.97 6.92
C ASN A 321 -6.81 -8.58 7.57
N ILE A 322 -6.68 -7.53 6.76
CA ILE A 322 -6.64 -6.15 7.24
C ILE A 322 -7.95 -5.80 7.95
N ALA A 323 -9.11 -6.11 7.34
CA ALA A 323 -10.41 -5.89 7.95
C ALA A 323 -10.57 -6.66 9.27
N GLN A 324 -10.17 -7.93 9.32
CA GLN A 324 -10.24 -8.75 10.55
C GLN A 324 -9.41 -8.14 11.70
N LYS A 325 -8.20 -7.64 11.42
CA LYS A 325 -7.38 -6.95 12.43
C LYS A 325 -8.05 -5.67 12.94
N HIS A 326 -8.72 -4.91 12.08
CA HIS A 326 -9.49 -3.73 12.49
C HIS A 326 -10.69 -4.13 13.35
N ILE A 327 -11.43 -5.17 12.95
CA ILE A 327 -12.58 -5.69 13.69
C ILE A 327 -12.16 -6.11 15.10
N GLN A 328 -11.05 -6.83 15.27
CA GLN A 328 -10.52 -7.20 16.59
C GLN A 328 -10.28 -5.98 17.48
N ILE A 329 -9.73 -4.90 16.92
CA ILE A 329 -9.54 -3.65 17.67
C ILE A 329 -10.89 -3.04 18.05
N TYR A 330 -11.85 -2.97 17.13
CA TYR A 330 -13.17 -2.41 17.40
C TYR A 330 -13.93 -3.18 18.49
N GLU A 331 -13.85 -4.49 18.48
CA GLU A 331 -14.50 -5.36 19.48
C GLU A 331 -13.94 -5.13 20.88
N ILE A 332 -12.64 -4.94 21.03
CA ILE A 332 -12.00 -4.62 22.31
C ILE A 332 -12.58 -3.33 22.90
N PHE A 333 -12.77 -2.29 22.07
CA PHE A 333 -13.29 -1.00 22.56
C PHE A 333 -14.78 -1.02 22.79
N PHE A 334 -15.56 -1.67 21.93
CA PHE A 334 -16.99 -1.81 22.12
C PHE A 334 -17.30 -2.59 23.41
N SER A 335 -16.58 -3.65 23.69
CA SER A 335 -16.75 -4.44 24.92
C SER A 335 -16.43 -3.65 26.21
N LYS A 336 -15.48 -2.68 26.12
CA LYS A 336 -15.16 -1.78 27.24
C LYS A 336 -16.21 -0.69 27.46
N SER A 337 -16.90 -0.27 26.41
CA SER A 337 -17.94 0.78 26.52
C SER A 337 -19.24 0.27 27.12
N LEU A 338 -19.44 -1.04 27.18
CA LEU A 338 -20.61 -1.69 27.78
C LEU A 338 -20.44 -1.98 29.30
N ARG A 339 -19.24 -1.78 29.83
CA ARG A 339 -18.91 -1.88 31.27
C ARG A 339 -18.86 -0.49 31.90
#